data_c42902951510afdd3a0dce37c4bba95f
#
_entry.id   c42902951510afdd3a0dce37c4bba95f
#
_cell.length_a   1.000
_cell.length_b   1.000
_cell.length_c   1.000
_cell.angle_alpha   90.00
_cell.angle_beta   90.00
_cell.angle_gamma   90.00
#
_symmetry.space_group_name_H-M   'P 1'
#
loop_
_entity.id
_entity.type
_entity.pdbx_description
1 polymer ?
#
loop_
_entity_poly.entity_id
_entity_poly.type
_entity_poly.pdbx_seq_one_letter_code
_entity_poly.pdbx_strand_id
1 'polypeptide(L)'
;MKRIVLCALIGAAGLTLTACKDKPFNAIPDFIQGDINQSSYDGMTDDLLTAGLGASGLASVPAPAFADPLNPTTAELRRLAIYNNYRALVDTAPGGGYGTFFGPQVDASGEGLIPGDEDIAYMAVPGTDVPVTVMAQVPDSFDPDRPCMVTAPSSGSRGIYGAIGTAGEWGLKKGCAVVYTDKGTGTGSHNLATNTAQRLDGTLTSADEPVQFRADLTDEQRADFDSAWPDRFAYKHAHSKANPEADWGLHVLQSIEFGFYVLNEKFGRELGNGETLLTINPKNTVVIASSVSNGGGSS
;
A
#
# COMPACT_ATOMS: atom_id res chain seq x y z
N MET A 1 11.87 7.01 75.99
CA MET A 1 11.18 7.66 74.87
C MET A 1 11.49 6.89 73.65
N LYS A 2 10.62 5.96 73.25
CA LYS A 2 10.76 5.15 72.07
C LYS A 2 9.95 5.79 70.92
N ARG A 3 10.58 6.23 69.87
CA ARG A 3 9.92 6.71 68.65
C ARG A 3 9.46 5.51 67.84
N ILE A 4 8.17 5.37 67.65
CA ILE A 4 7.55 4.42 66.75
C ILE A 4 7.55 5.07 65.38
N VAL A 5 8.28 4.46 64.43
CA VAL A 5 8.23 4.83 63.02
C VAL A 5 7.14 3.98 62.35
N LEU A 6 6.06 4.63 61.95
CA LEU A 6 4.94 4.02 61.24
C LEU A 6 5.31 3.98 59.77
N CYS A 7 5.67 2.80 59.26
CA CYS A 7 5.83 2.60 57.80
C CYS A 7 4.45 2.46 57.17
N ALA A 8 4.00 3.49 56.48
CA ALA A 8 2.86 3.42 55.60
C ALA A 8 3.25 2.67 54.33
N LEU A 9 2.71 1.48 54.14
CA LEU A 9 2.75 0.73 52.86
C LEU A 9 1.80 1.43 51.90
N ILE A 10 2.35 2.28 51.04
CA ILE A 10 1.66 2.75 49.82
C ILE A 10 1.84 1.65 48.77
N GLY A 11 0.77 0.90 48.52
CA GLY A 11 0.69 -0.01 47.37
C GLY A 11 0.74 0.79 46.06
N ALA A 12 1.90 0.95 45.51
CA ALA A 12 2.05 1.41 44.15
C ALA A 12 1.60 0.29 43.22
N ALA A 13 0.37 0.37 42.71
CA ALA A 13 -0.01 -0.34 41.49
C ALA A 13 0.91 0.18 40.38
N GLY A 14 1.95 -0.57 40.11
CA GLY A 14 2.84 -0.30 38.98
C GLY A 14 2.08 -0.46 37.68
N LEU A 15 1.56 0.63 37.16
CA LEU A 15 1.36 0.78 35.72
C LEU A 15 2.76 0.64 35.13
N THR A 16 3.09 -0.57 34.68
CA THR A 16 4.18 -0.78 33.74
C THR A 16 3.75 -0.09 32.45
N LEU A 17 4.11 1.19 32.34
CA LEU A 17 4.31 1.80 31.04
C LEU A 17 5.40 0.93 30.39
N THR A 18 4.97 -0.04 29.57
CA THR A 18 5.84 -0.62 28.57
C THR A 18 6.15 0.54 27.63
N ALA A 19 7.20 1.31 27.99
CA ALA A 19 7.89 2.13 27.03
C ALA A 19 8.17 1.18 25.87
N CYS A 20 7.64 1.48 24.69
CA CYS A 20 8.13 0.89 23.45
C CYS A 20 9.63 1.13 23.48
N LYS A 21 10.40 0.10 23.84
CA LYS A 21 11.85 0.11 23.61
C LYS A 21 11.95 0.23 22.12
N ASP A 22 12.45 1.36 21.64
CA ASP A 22 12.85 1.50 20.24
C ASP A 22 13.73 0.28 19.95
N LYS A 23 13.22 -0.69 19.20
CA LYS A 23 14.00 -1.84 18.78
C LYS A 23 15.09 -1.23 17.90
N PRO A 24 16.38 -1.39 18.21
CA PRO A 24 17.44 -0.78 17.41
C PRO A 24 17.61 -1.48 16.07
N PHE A 25 16.93 -2.61 15.88
CA PHE A 25 17.02 -3.46 14.68
C PHE A 25 15.76 -3.38 13.86
N ASN A 26 15.94 -3.42 12.53
CA ASN A 26 14.84 -3.52 11.60
C ASN A 26 14.16 -4.89 11.75
N ALA A 27 12.84 -4.89 11.71
CA ALA A 27 12.06 -6.12 11.74
C ALA A 27 10.75 -5.89 10.98
N ILE A 28 10.26 -6.93 10.32
CA ILE A 28 8.95 -6.91 9.66
C ILE A 28 7.91 -6.52 10.72
N PRO A 29 7.06 -5.52 10.45
CA PRO A 29 5.99 -5.14 11.37
C PRO A 29 5.02 -6.30 11.63
N ASP A 30 4.59 -6.45 12.89
CA ASP A 30 3.76 -7.59 13.32
C ASP A 30 2.39 -7.67 12.61
N PHE A 31 1.93 -6.56 11.99
CA PHE A 31 0.69 -6.51 11.23
C PHE A 31 0.84 -7.00 9.77
N ILE A 32 2.04 -7.23 9.26
CA ILE A 32 2.25 -7.78 7.91
C ILE A 32 1.90 -9.26 7.90
N GLN A 33 1.12 -9.67 6.91
CA GLN A 33 0.69 -11.05 6.70
C GLN A 33 1.30 -11.63 5.43
N GLY A 34 1.86 -12.84 5.54
CA GLY A 34 2.45 -13.54 4.41
C GLY A 34 3.73 -12.88 3.90
N ASP A 35 4.01 -13.08 2.63
CA ASP A 35 5.22 -12.60 1.99
C ASP A 35 5.06 -11.14 1.53
N ILE A 36 6.19 -10.41 1.50
CA ILE A 36 6.30 -9.11 0.85
C ILE A 36 6.73 -9.35 -0.59
N ASN A 37 5.90 -8.97 -1.56
CA ASN A 37 6.25 -9.05 -2.97
C ASN A 37 7.13 -7.85 -3.33
N GLN A 38 8.35 -8.11 -3.76
CA GLN A 38 9.34 -7.09 -4.13
C GLN A 38 9.52 -7.08 -5.65
N SER A 39 9.57 -5.89 -6.22
CA SER A 39 9.81 -5.67 -7.66
C SER A 39 10.73 -4.48 -7.85
N SER A 40 11.62 -4.56 -8.85
CA SER A 40 12.51 -3.47 -9.23
C SER A 40 12.22 -3.06 -10.68
N TYR A 41 12.19 -1.77 -10.94
CA TYR A 41 11.87 -1.19 -12.24
C TYR A 41 13.01 -0.32 -12.75
N ASP A 42 13.34 -0.47 -14.03
CA ASP A 42 14.51 0.13 -14.65
C ASP A 42 14.33 1.60 -15.11
N GLY A 43 13.09 2.10 -15.05
CA GLY A 43 12.76 3.43 -15.55
C GLY A 43 12.85 3.57 -17.09
N MET A 44 12.84 2.45 -17.81
CA MET A 44 12.86 2.42 -19.27
C MET A 44 11.76 1.52 -19.84
N THR A 45 11.78 0.24 -19.52
CA THR A 45 10.76 -0.74 -19.96
C THR A 45 9.58 -0.81 -19.02
N ASP A 46 9.82 -0.55 -17.74
CA ASP A 46 8.81 -0.38 -16.70
C ASP A 46 9.33 0.63 -15.65
N ASP A 47 8.44 1.26 -14.91
CA ASP A 47 8.77 2.30 -13.95
C ASP A 47 7.77 2.36 -12.78
N LEU A 48 8.15 3.05 -11.70
CA LEU A 48 7.33 3.18 -10.50
C LEU A 48 6.01 3.93 -10.73
N LEU A 49 6.00 4.90 -11.64
CA LEU A 49 4.93 5.88 -11.76
C LEU A 49 3.93 5.54 -12.85
N THR A 50 4.39 5.05 -14.01
CA THR A 50 3.57 4.87 -15.21
C THR A 50 3.48 3.42 -15.70
N ALA A 51 4.17 2.49 -15.06
CA ALA A 51 4.30 1.10 -15.49
C ALA A 51 4.78 0.97 -16.96
N GLY A 52 5.78 1.77 -17.34
CA GLY A 52 6.37 1.81 -18.67
C GLY A 52 5.52 2.50 -19.74
N LEU A 53 4.37 3.06 -19.39
CA LEU A 53 3.51 3.79 -20.34
C LEU A 53 4.07 5.16 -20.72
N GLY A 54 4.71 5.83 -19.77
CA GLY A 54 5.08 7.21 -19.90
C GLY A 54 3.87 8.15 -20.04
N ALA A 55 4.12 9.45 -20.18
CA ALA A 55 3.09 10.44 -20.42
C ALA A 55 2.30 10.17 -21.72
N SER A 56 2.99 9.74 -22.76
CA SER A 56 2.37 9.43 -24.06
C SER A 56 1.41 8.24 -23.97
N GLY A 57 1.79 7.16 -23.27
CA GLY A 57 0.92 6.01 -23.05
C GLY A 57 -0.25 6.30 -22.14
N LEU A 58 -0.06 7.11 -21.09
CA LEU A 58 -1.16 7.56 -20.24
C LEU A 58 -2.16 8.47 -20.96
N ALA A 59 -1.70 9.26 -21.94
CA ALA A 59 -2.56 10.10 -22.78
C ALA A 59 -3.31 9.30 -23.87
N SER A 60 -2.90 8.07 -24.16
CA SER A 60 -3.55 7.21 -25.16
C SER A 60 -5.01 6.93 -24.78
N VAL A 61 -5.93 7.09 -25.75
CA VAL A 61 -7.37 6.84 -25.51
C VAL A 61 -7.66 5.35 -25.32
N PRO A 62 -7.13 4.43 -26.13
CA PRO A 62 -7.24 3.01 -25.86
C PRO A 62 -6.46 2.65 -24.60
N ALA A 63 -7.11 1.94 -23.66
CA ALA A 63 -6.41 1.35 -22.54
C ALA A 63 -5.37 0.32 -22.99
N PRO A 64 -4.31 0.07 -22.21
CA PRO A 64 -3.37 -1.00 -22.47
C PRO A 64 -4.10 -2.34 -22.63
N ALA A 65 -3.82 -3.04 -23.73
CA ALA A 65 -4.40 -4.36 -23.98
C ALA A 65 -3.55 -5.45 -23.31
N PHE A 66 -4.21 -6.56 -22.97
CA PHE A 66 -3.54 -7.79 -22.54
C PHE A 66 -3.13 -8.62 -23.74
N ALA A 67 -1.96 -9.26 -23.69
CA ALA A 67 -1.53 -10.21 -24.73
C ALA A 67 -2.47 -11.43 -24.78
N ASP A 68 -2.86 -11.94 -23.59
CA ASP A 68 -3.92 -12.93 -23.45
C ASP A 68 -4.98 -12.39 -22.48
N PRO A 69 -6.16 -11.97 -22.97
CA PRO A 69 -7.22 -11.44 -22.12
C PRO A 69 -7.76 -12.41 -21.05
N LEU A 70 -7.56 -13.71 -21.23
CA LEU A 70 -8.00 -14.73 -20.28
C LEU A 70 -6.97 -14.99 -19.19
N ASN A 71 -5.69 -14.69 -19.46
CA ASN A 71 -4.59 -14.93 -18.53
C ASN A 71 -3.63 -13.72 -18.51
N PRO A 72 -4.08 -12.53 -18.06
CA PRO A 72 -3.22 -11.36 -18.01
C PRO A 72 -2.08 -11.57 -17.02
N THR A 73 -0.91 -11.08 -17.36
CA THR A 73 0.26 -11.10 -16.48
C THR A 73 0.16 -10.05 -15.39
N THR A 74 0.89 -10.23 -14.29
CA THR A 74 1.00 -9.22 -13.19
C THR A 74 1.40 -7.84 -13.73
N ALA A 75 2.37 -7.76 -14.64
CA ALA A 75 2.81 -6.50 -15.25
C ALA A 75 1.71 -5.81 -16.06
N GLU A 76 0.91 -6.58 -16.81
CA GLU A 76 -0.22 -6.04 -17.57
C GLU A 76 -1.35 -5.54 -16.67
N LEU A 77 -1.65 -6.28 -15.58
CA LEU A 77 -2.64 -5.88 -14.59
C LEU A 77 -2.22 -4.60 -13.85
N ARG A 78 -0.95 -4.52 -13.44
CA ARG A 78 -0.35 -3.33 -12.83
C ARG A 78 -0.44 -2.12 -13.78
N ARG A 79 -0.05 -2.29 -15.02
CA ARG A 79 -0.11 -1.25 -16.06
C ARG A 79 -1.53 -0.73 -16.28
N LEU A 80 -2.51 -1.61 -16.36
CA LEU A 80 -3.92 -1.22 -16.50
C LEU A 80 -4.43 -0.51 -15.24
N ALA A 81 -4.07 -0.97 -14.05
CA ALA A 81 -4.46 -0.34 -12.79
C ALA A 81 -3.92 1.09 -12.68
N ILE A 82 -2.65 1.30 -13.01
CA ILE A 82 -2.01 2.63 -13.01
C ILE A 82 -2.66 3.52 -14.08
N TYR A 83 -2.82 3.05 -15.31
CA TYR A 83 -3.50 3.79 -16.38
C TYR A 83 -4.88 4.28 -15.94
N ASN A 84 -5.71 3.41 -15.38
CA ASN A 84 -7.06 3.75 -14.96
C ASN A 84 -7.07 4.75 -13.78
N ASN A 85 -6.18 4.59 -12.81
CA ASN A 85 -6.08 5.48 -11.67
C ASN A 85 -5.57 6.87 -12.04
N TYR A 86 -4.61 6.95 -12.96
CA TYR A 86 -4.15 8.22 -13.49
C TYR A 86 -5.27 8.99 -14.17
N ARG A 87 -5.91 8.38 -15.16
CA ARG A 87 -6.98 9.03 -15.95
C ARG A 87 -8.23 9.37 -15.15
N ALA A 88 -8.43 8.74 -14.02
CA ALA A 88 -9.56 9.04 -13.14
C ALA A 88 -9.37 10.32 -12.30
N LEU A 89 -8.11 10.74 -12.08
CA LEU A 89 -7.78 11.83 -11.17
C LEU A 89 -6.98 12.95 -11.80
N VAL A 90 -6.30 12.68 -12.92
CA VAL A 90 -5.40 13.62 -13.58
C VAL A 90 -5.82 13.78 -15.04
N ASP A 91 -5.86 15.01 -15.52
CA ASP A 91 -6.01 15.29 -16.94
C ASP A 91 -4.69 15.03 -17.65
N THR A 92 -4.65 13.96 -18.42
CA THR A 92 -3.45 13.52 -19.18
C THR A 92 -3.36 14.15 -20.57
N ALA A 93 -4.30 15.04 -20.96
CA ALA A 93 -4.27 15.75 -22.23
C ALA A 93 -3.11 16.77 -22.28
N PRO A 94 -2.68 17.19 -23.47
CA PRO A 94 -1.68 18.26 -23.60
C PRO A 94 -2.11 19.51 -22.81
N GLY A 95 -1.22 19.96 -21.91
CA GLY A 95 -1.51 21.08 -21.01
C GLY A 95 -2.29 20.71 -19.75
N GLY A 96 -2.62 19.44 -19.55
CA GLY A 96 -3.18 18.90 -18.31
C GLY A 96 -2.15 18.79 -17.16
N GLY A 97 -2.45 18.00 -16.15
CA GLY A 97 -1.69 17.99 -14.91
C GLY A 97 -0.42 17.13 -14.91
N TYR A 98 -0.30 16.18 -15.82
CA TYR A 98 0.78 15.18 -15.76
C TYR A 98 2.18 15.82 -15.88
N GLY A 99 3.09 15.34 -15.03
CA GLY A 99 4.52 15.64 -15.09
C GLY A 99 4.91 17.07 -14.65
N THR A 100 4.00 18.01 -14.69
CA THR A 100 4.26 19.42 -14.35
C THR A 100 3.39 19.95 -13.24
N PHE A 101 2.21 19.39 -13.05
CA PHE A 101 1.24 19.88 -12.06
C PHE A 101 1.60 19.45 -10.64
N PHE A 102 1.92 18.17 -10.43
CA PHE A 102 2.15 17.62 -9.09
C PHE A 102 3.63 17.50 -8.71
N GLY A 103 4.55 17.73 -9.61
CA GLY A 103 5.96 17.63 -9.29
C GLY A 103 6.88 18.11 -10.41
N PRO A 104 8.18 18.13 -10.16
CA PRO A 104 9.15 18.57 -11.17
C PRO A 104 9.22 17.59 -12.34
N GLN A 105 9.69 18.08 -13.49
CA GLN A 105 10.11 17.24 -14.60
C GLN A 105 11.33 16.42 -14.15
N VAL A 106 11.28 15.10 -14.27
CA VAL A 106 12.36 14.21 -13.79
C VAL A 106 13.28 13.70 -14.90
N ASP A 107 12.87 13.82 -16.16
CA ASP A 107 13.65 13.40 -17.30
C ASP A 107 13.54 14.41 -18.46
N ALA A 108 14.49 14.34 -19.41
CA ALA A 108 14.53 15.24 -20.56
C ALA A 108 13.47 14.88 -21.62
N SER A 109 12.88 13.70 -21.58
CA SER A 109 11.86 13.25 -22.55
C SER A 109 10.48 13.78 -22.21
N GLY A 110 10.23 14.09 -20.91
CA GLY A 110 8.92 14.45 -20.40
C GLY A 110 7.98 13.27 -20.18
N GLU A 111 8.47 12.04 -20.34
CA GLU A 111 7.67 10.83 -20.14
C GLU A 111 7.44 10.48 -18.66
N GLY A 112 8.27 11.00 -17.76
CA GLY A 112 8.11 10.86 -16.32
C GLY A 112 8.42 9.46 -15.79
N LEU A 113 9.29 8.72 -16.48
CA LEU A 113 9.70 7.37 -16.09
C LEU A 113 10.64 7.44 -14.88
N ILE A 114 10.29 6.73 -13.80
CA ILE A 114 11.05 6.76 -12.53
C ILE A 114 11.48 5.35 -12.16
N PRO A 115 12.80 5.04 -12.18
CA PRO A 115 13.33 3.77 -11.71
C PRO A 115 13.26 3.67 -10.19
N GLY A 116 13.20 2.43 -9.68
CA GLY A 116 13.23 2.16 -8.24
C GLY A 116 12.55 0.84 -7.87
N ASP A 117 12.34 0.66 -6.57
CA ASP A 117 11.78 -0.56 -6.01
C ASP A 117 10.35 -0.34 -5.50
N GLU A 118 9.54 -1.39 -5.59
CA GLU A 118 8.17 -1.46 -5.11
C GLU A 118 8.00 -2.71 -4.25
N ASP A 119 7.60 -2.51 -3.00
CA ASP A 119 7.31 -3.56 -2.02
C ASP A 119 5.83 -3.51 -1.69
N ILE A 120 5.11 -4.64 -1.84
CA ILE A 120 3.67 -4.71 -1.59
C ILE A 120 3.35 -5.94 -0.71
N ALA A 121 2.44 -5.76 0.25
CA ALA A 121 2.05 -6.80 1.20
C ALA A 121 0.59 -6.67 1.64
N TYR A 122 0.09 -7.71 2.31
CA TYR A 122 -1.13 -7.63 3.09
C TYR A 122 -0.86 -7.20 4.52
N MET A 123 -1.78 -6.43 5.09
CA MET A 123 -1.83 -6.11 6.51
C MET A 123 -3.02 -6.81 7.17
N ALA A 124 -2.78 -7.36 8.36
CA ALA A 124 -3.82 -7.88 9.23
C ALA A 124 -4.70 -6.75 9.78
N VAL A 125 -5.99 -6.98 9.81
CA VAL A 125 -6.96 -6.10 10.49
C VAL A 125 -7.56 -6.87 11.66
N PRO A 126 -7.43 -6.38 12.91
CA PRO A 126 -8.01 -7.06 14.06
C PRO A 126 -9.52 -7.28 13.91
N GLY A 127 -9.97 -8.51 14.14
CA GLY A 127 -11.40 -8.86 14.14
C GLY A 127 -12.00 -9.14 12.76
N THR A 128 -11.20 -9.23 11.70
CA THR A 128 -11.63 -9.65 10.36
C THR A 128 -10.53 -10.41 9.64
N ASP A 129 -10.92 -11.34 8.77
CA ASP A 129 -9.99 -12.05 7.87
C ASP A 129 -9.79 -11.30 6.53
N VAL A 130 -10.40 -10.13 6.38
CA VAL A 130 -10.26 -9.31 5.17
C VAL A 130 -9.00 -8.46 5.30
N PRO A 131 -7.97 -8.70 4.48
CA PRO A 131 -6.72 -7.96 4.58
C PRO A 131 -6.86 -6.54 4.01
N VAL A 132 -5.96 -5.67 4.45
CA VAL A 132 -5.70 -4.36 3.86
C VAL A 132 -4.39 -4.43 3.09
N THR A 133 -4.32 -3.81 1.92
CA THR A 133 -3.09 -3.77 1.13
C THR A 133 -2.25 -2.56 1.52
N VAL A 134 -0.94 -2.79 1.67
CA VAL A 134 0.08 -1.75 1.85
C VAL A 134 1.15 -1.87 0.77
N MET A 135 1.71 -0.74 0.36
CA MET A 135 2.79 -0.70 -0.62
C MET A 135 3.75 0.45 -0.30
N ALA A 136 5.03 0.22 -0.53
CA ALA A 136 6.06 1.25 -0.50
C ALA A 136 6.75 1.31 -1.86
N GLN A 137 6.93 2.50 -2.40
CA GLN A 137 7.74 2.76 -3.58
C GLN A 137 8.92 3.62 -3.19
N VAL A 138 10.12 3.21 -3.56
CA VAL A 138 11.38 3.90 -3.25
C VAL A 138 12.10 4.20 -4.56
N PRO A 139 12.11 5.46 -5.03
CA PRO A 139 12.79 5.81 -6.27
C PRO A 139 14.32 5.73 -6.09
N ASP A 140 15.05 5.43 -7.17
CA ASP A 140 16.53 5.38 -7.14
C ASP A 140 17.15 6.75 -6.78
N SER A 141 16.40 7.83 -6.93
CA SER A 141 16.80 9.19 -6.53
C SER A 141 16.60 9.47 -5.03
N PHE A 142 16.13 8.49 -4.24
CA PHE A 142 15.98 8.66 -2.79
C PHE A 142 17.31 8.94 -2.11
N ASP A 143 17.33 9.96 -1.25
CA ASP A 143 18.53 10.37 -0.51
C ASP A 143 18.43 9.92 0.96
N PRO A 144 19.15 8.86 1.39
CA PRO A 144 19.10 8.38 2.76
C PRO A 144 19.70 9.32 3.80
N ASP A 145 20.49 10.30 3.38
CA ASP A 145 21.03 11.33 4.27
C ASP A 145 20.01 12.46 4.55
N ARG A 146 19.01 12.60 3.70
CA ARG A 146 17.89 13.57 3.83
C ARG A 146 16.56 12.88 3.55
N PRO A 147 16.20 11.86 4.32
CA PRO A 147 15.07 11.03 4.00
C PRO A 147 13.74 11.78 4.06
N CYS A 148 12.89 11.53 3.08
CA CYS A 148 11.49 11.97 3.08
C CYS A 148 10.55 10.85 2.65
N MET A 149 9.34 10.89 3.19
CA MET A 149 8.28 9.93 2.92
C MET A 149 6.96 10.67 2.71
N VAL A 150 6.18 10.25 1.72
CA VAL A 150 4.86 10.81 1.41
C VAL A 150 3.81 9.74 1.56
N THR A 151 2.72 10.00 2.26
CA THR A 151 1.59 9.08 2.30
C THR A 151 0.71 9.25 1.06
N ALA A 152 0.20 8.15 0.55
CA ALA A 152 -0.65 8.10 -0.62
C ALA A 152 -1.82 7.09 -0.45
N PRO A 153 -2.63 7.23 0.62
CA PRO A 153 -3.79 6.36 0.78
C PRO A 153 -4.77 6.52 -0.39
N SER A 154 -5.40 5.41 -0.76
CA SER A 154 -6.28 5.34 -1.92
C SER A 154 -7.38 6.40 -1.91
N SER A 155 -7.57 7.06 -3.02
CA SER A 155 -8.73 7.93 -3.28
C SER A 155 -9.97 7.06 -3.52
N GLY A 156 -10.91 7.06 -2.58
CA GLY A 156 -12.07 6.18 -2.67
C GLY A 156 -11.67 4.69 -2.66
N SER A 157 -12.46 3.86 -3.32
CA SER A 157 -12.27 2.40 -3.43
C SER A 157 -11.51 2.02 -4.70
N ARG A 158 -10.35 2.63 -4.94
CA ARG A 158 -9.57 2.49 -6.19
C ARG A 158 -8.42 1.48 -6.10
N GLY A 159 -8.28 0.80 -4.97
CA GLY A 159 -7.17 -0.12 -4.72
C GLY A 159 -5.87 0.60 -4.43
N ILE A 160 -4.77 -0.16 -4.42
CA ILE A 160 -3.47 0.31 -3.91
C ILE A 160 -2.87 1.47 -4.72
N TYR A 161 -3.10 1.52 -6.03
CA TYR A 161 -2.61 2.59 -6.91
C TYR A 161 -3.52 3.83 -6.94
N GLY A 162 -4.52 3.92 -6.02
CA GLY A 162 -5.56 4.95 -6.07
C GLY A 162 -5.11 6.39 -5.92
N ALA A 163 -3.90 6.65 -5.46
CA ALA A 163 -3.32 8.00 -5.34
C ALA A 163 -2.01 8.16 -6.12
N ILE A 164 -1.70 7.25 -7.05
CA ILE A 164 -0.43 7.28 -7.78
C ILE A 164 -0.25 8.54 -8.62
N GLY A 165 -1.29 8.99 -9.31
CA GLY A 165 -1.26 10.18 -10.16
C GLY A 165 -1.33 11.50 -9.40
N THR A 166 -1.34 11.49 -8.06
CA THR A 166 -1.41 12.69 -7.20
C THR A 166 -0.26 12.69 -6.20
N ALA A 167 -0.49 12.24 -4.96
CA ALA A 167 0.55 12.17 -3.93
C ALA A 167 1.74 11.30 -4.37
N GLY A 168 1.49 10.20 -5.08
CA GLY A 168 2.53 9.32 -5.62
C GLY A 168 3.43 10.06 -6.61
N GLU A 169 2.85 10.70 -7.62
CA GLU A 169 3.61 11.45 -8.62
C GLU A 169 4.47 12.51 -7.98
N TRP A 170 3.89 13.33 -7.10
CA TRP A 170 4.61 14.40 -6.44
C TRP A 170 5.77 13.86 -5.59
N GLY A 171 5.50 12.83 -4.77
CA GLY A 171 6.49 12.25 -3.86
C GLY A 171 7.67 11.64 -4.61
N LEU A 172 7.40 10.76 -5.58
CA LEU A 172 8.44 10.09 -6.37
C LEU A 172 9.30 11.08 -7.14
N LYS A 173 8.69 12.11 -7.77
CA LYS A 173 9.43 13.16 -8.49
C LYS A 173 10.27 14.05 -7.58
N LYS A 174 9.98 14.08 -6.29
CA LYS A 174 10.80 14.77 -5.27
C LYS A 174 11.91 13.89 -4.69
N GLY A 175 12.02 12.63 -5.10
CA GLY A 175 12.96 11.68 -4.53
C GLY A 175 12.55 11.18 -3.14
N CYS A 176 11.28 11.32 -2.75
CA CYS A 176 10.76 10.76 -1.52
C CYS A 176 10.30 9.31 -1.73
N ALA A 177 10.43 8.49 -0.72
CA ALA A 177 9.65 7.25 -0.65
C ALA A 177 8.16 7.57 -0.58
N VAL A 178 7.33 6.75 -1.21
CA VAL A 178 5.87 6.92 -1.16
C VAL A 178 5.24 5.66 -0.59
N VAL A 179 4.40 5.84 0.42
CA VAL A 179 3.72 4.73 1.09
C VAL A 179 2.22 4.80 0.84
N TYR A 180 1.67 3.69 0.38
CA TYR A 180 0.29 3.57 -0.04
C TYR A 180 -0.46 2.61 0.86
N THR A 181 -1.76 2.81 0.96
CA THR A 181 -2.70 1.81 1.49
C THR A 181 -4.03 1.89 0.75
N ASP A 182 -4.67 0.75 0.52
CA ASP A 182 -6.03 0.70 -0.01
C ASP A 182 -7.08 1.06 1.04
N LYS A 183 -6.67 1.35 2.28
CA LYS A 183 -7.52 1.72 3.43
C LYS A 183 -8.57 0.65 3.80
N GLY A 184 -8.37 -0.58 3.35
CA GLY A 184 -9.35 -1.64 3.51
C GLY A 184 -10.52 -1.59 2.52
N THR A 185 -10.55 -0.63 1.60
CA THR A 185 -11.67 -0.49 0.65
C THR A 185 -11.44 -1.17 -0.68
N GLY A 186 -10.23 -1.48 -1.03
CA GLY A 186 -9.77 -2.14 -2.28
C GLY A 186 -10.80 -2.51 -3.34
N THR A 187 -10.36 -3.07 -4.42
CA THR A 187 -11.23 -3.52 -5.53
C THR A 187 -11.41 -5.03 -5.56
N GLY A 188 -11.01 -5.71 -4.49
CA GLY A 188 -11.08 -7.16 -4.39
C GLY A 188 -12.50 -7.68 -4.60
N SER A 189 -12.64 -8.68 -5.46
CA SER A 189 -13.90 -9.36 -5.72
C SER A 189 -13.75 -10.87 -5.53
N HIS A 190 -14.84 -11.50 -5.09
CA HIS A 190 -14.98 -12.95 -5.01
C HIS A 190 -16.07 -13.39 -6.00
N ASN A 191 -15.70 -14.16 -7.02
CA ASN A 191 -16.66 -14.80 -7.92
C ASN A 191 -17.29 -15.99 -7.21
N LEU A 192 -18.58 -15.91 -6.89
CA LEU A 192 -19.27 -16.92 -6.10
C LEU A 192 -19.54 -18.21 -6.89
N ALA A 193 -19.70 -18.12 -8.21
CA ALA A 193 -19.92 -19.29 -9.07
C ALA A 193 -18.68 -20.18 -9.18
N THR A 194 -17.50 -19.56 -9.36
CA THR A 194 -16.25 -20.29 -9.59
C THR A 194 -15.35 -20.40 -8.35
N ASN A 195 -15.72 -19.78 -7.24
CA ASN A 195 -14.90 -19.66 -6.03
C ASN A 195 -13.49 -19.10 -6.32
N THR A 196 -13.42 -18.03 -7.12
CA THR A 196 -12.16 -17.40 -7.48
C THR A 196 -12.10 -15.94 -7.03
N ALA A 197 -10.91 -15.49 -6.68
CA ALA A 197 -10.64 -14.12 -6.26
C ALA A 197 -9.23 -13.67 -6.69
N GLN A 198 -8.93 -12.39 -6.53
CA GLN A 198 -7.64 -11.81 -6.89
C GLN A 198 -6.61 -11.99 -5.77
N ARG A 199 -5.41 -12.41 -6.13
CA ARG A 199 -4.20 -12.30 -5.31
C ARG A 199 -3.76 -10.84 -5.15
N LEU A 200 -2.75 -10.66 -4.31
CA LEU A 200 -2.11 -9.36 -4.08
C LEU A 200 -1.62 -8.69 -5.38
N ASP A 201 -1.13 -9.47 -6.33
CA ASP A 201 -0.63 -9.03 -7.64
C ASP A 201 -1.73 -8.87 -8.71
N GLY A 202 -2.99 -9.07 -8.33
CA GLY A 202 -4.16 -8.96 -9.20
C GLY A 202 -4.51 -10.21 -10.00
N THR A 203 -3.64 -11.23 -10.04
CA THR A 203 -3.95 -12.50 -10.74
C THR A 203 -5.04 -13.28 -10.03
N LEU A 204 -5.79 -14.10 -10.78
CA LEU A 204 -6.87 -14.92 -10.23
C LEU A 204 -6.34 -16.21 -9.63
N THR A 205 -6.98 -16.63 -8.51
CA THR A 205 -6.74 -17.91 -7.86
C THR A 205 -8.01 -18.42 -7.20
N SER A 206 -7.98 -19.62 -6.58
CA SER A 206 -9.04 -20.06 -5.65
C SER A 206 -9.19 -19.05 -4.51
N ALA A 207 -10.42 -18.76 -4.13
CA ALA A 207 -10.68 -17.88 -2.98
C ALA A 207 -10.27 -18.52 -1.63
N ASP A 208 -9.83 -19.79 -1.63
CA ASP A 208 -9.29 -20.47 -0.44
C ASP A 208 -7.81 -20.17 -0.19
N GLU A 209 -7.14 -19.55 -1.18
CA GLU A 209 -5.79 -19.03 -1.07
C GLU A 209 -5.77 -17.61 -0.47
N PRO A 210 -4.59 -17.07 -0.10
CA PRO A 210 -4.48 -15.65 0.28
C PRO A 210 -4.91 -14.73 -0.87
N VAL A 211 -6.02 -14.03 -0.68
CA VAL A 211 -6.65 -13.17 -1.68
C VAL A 211 -7.03 -11.82 -1.09
N GLN A 212 -7.26 -10.84 -1.95
CA GLN A 212 -7.66 -9.49 -1.55
C GLN A 212 -9.02 -9.47 -0.83
N PHE A 213 -9.92 -10.35 -1.22
CA PHE A 213 -11.22 -10.48 -0.59
C PHE A 213 -11.83 -11.86 -0.83
N ARG A 214 -12.38 -12.42 0.23
CA ARG A 214 -13.25 -13.58 0.22
C ARG A 214 -14.51 -13.27 1.02
N ALA A 215 -15.68 -13.58 0.49
CA ALA A 215 -16.92 -13.52 1.27
C ALA A 215 -16.92 -14.62 2.33
N ASP A 216 -17.32 -14.28 3.54
CA ASP A 216 -17.45 -15.24 4.66
C ASP A 216 -18.71 -16.11 4.45
N LEU A 217 -18.57 -17.15 3.63
CA LEU A 217 -19.62 -18.11 3.27
C LEU A 217 -19.04 -19.52 3.34
N THR A 218 -19.85 -20.45 3.81
CA THR A 218 -19.58 -21.88 3.60
C THR A 218 -19.81 -22.26 2.13
N ASP A 219 -19.25 -23.36 1.69
CA ASP A 219 -19.47 -23.87 0.32
C ASP A 219 -20.95 -24.13 0.03
N GLU A 220 -21.71 -24.63 1.02
CA GLU A 220 -23.14 -24.82 0.92
C GLU A 220 -23.89 -23.52 0.74
N GLN A 221 -23.60 -22.51 1.58
CA GLN A 221 -24.20 -21.18 1.46
C GLN A 221 -23.89 -20.52 0.12
N ARG A 222 -22.67 -20.69 -0.37
CA ARG A 222 -22.23 -20.16 -1.67
C ARG A 222 -22.97 -20.86 -2.81
N ALA A 223 -23.09 -22.19 -2.77
CA ALA A 223 -23.81 -22.97 -3.78
C ALA A 223 -25.31 -22.66 -3.79
N ASP A 224 -25.94 -22.55 -2.63
CA ASP A 224 -27.36 -22.18 -2.51
C ASP A 224 -27.61 -20.77 -3.07
N PHE A 225 -26.72 -19.81 -2.75
CA PHE A 225 -26.83 -18.47 -3.27
C PHE A 225 -26.64 -18.43 -4.79
N ASP A 226 -25.63 -19.11 -5.34
CA ASP A 226 -25.38 -19.16 -6.78
C ASP A 226 -26.51 -19.85 -7.55
N SER A 227 -27.13 -20.88 -6.97
CA SER A 227 -28.31 -21.54 -7.54
C SER A 227 -29.49 -20.58 -7.68
N ALA A 228 -29.71 -19.69 -6.70
CA ALA A 228 -30.79 -18.71 -6.71
C ALA A 228 -30.45 -17.45 -7.55
N TRP A 229 -29.18 -17.06 -7.56
CA TRP A 229 -28.66 -15.83 -8.17
C TRP A 229 -27.33 -16.11 -8.87
N PRO A 230 -27.33 -16.79 -10.05
CA PRO A 230 -26.12 -17.23 -10.72
C PRO A 230 -25.23 -16.05 -11.16
N ASP A 231 -23.91 -16.35 -11.27
CA ASP A 231 -22.87 -15.45 -11.79
C ASP A 231 -22.71 -14.16 -10.98
N ARG A 232 -22.88 -14.23 -9.66
CA ARG A 232 -22.70 -13.06 -8.77
C ARG A 232 -21.28 -12.96 -8.23
N PHE A 233 -20.90 -11.72 -7.98
CA PHE A 233 -19.66 -11.35 -7.31
C PHE A 233 -19.98 -10.70 -5.96
N ALA A 234 -19.26 -11.11 -4.93
CA ALA A 234 -19.17 -10.36 -3.68
C ALA A 234 -17.96 -9.42 -3.73
N TYR A 235 -18.07 -8.26 -3.10
CA TYR A 235 -17.02 -7.23 -3.11
C TYR A 235 -16.62 -6.87 -1.69
N LYS A 236 -15.35 -6.51 -1.54
CA LYS A 236 -14.80 -5.91 -0.34
C LYS A 236 -15.48 -4.53 -0.11
N HIS A 237 -16.48 -4.50 0.76
CA HIS A 237 -17.30 -3.32 1.00
C HIS A 237 -17.92 -3.36 2.39
N ALA A 238 -18.32 -2.22 2.95
CA ALA A 238 -18.97 -2.14 4.26
C ALA A 238 -20.18 -3.06 4.41
N HIS A 239 -20.91 -3.34 3.32
CA HIS A 239 -22.04 -4.28 3.30
C HIS A 239 -21.63 -5.77 3.35
N SER A 240 -20.34 -6.11 3.23
CA SER A 240 -19.85 -7.48 3.38
C SER A 240 -19.76 -7.93 4.85
N LYS A 241 -20.36 -7.19 5.78
CA LYS A 241 -20.32 -7.37 7.24
C LYS A 241 -18.96 -7.09 7.90
N ALA A 242 -17.91 -6.84 7.13
CA ALA A 242 -16.68 -6.25 7.61
C ALA A 242 -16.69 -4.78 7.22
N ASN A 243 -16.47 -3.86 8.17
CA ASN A 243 -16.32 -2.45 7.82
C ASN A 243 -14.82 -2.16 7.57
N PRO A 244 -14.35 -2.27 6.33
CA PRO A 244 -12.92 -2.11 6.03
C PRO A 244 -12.46 -0.66 6.19
N GLU A 245 -13.38 0.29 6.27
CA GLU A 245 -13.06 1.72 6.38
C GLU A 245 -13.04 2.23 7.83
N ALA A 246 -13.38 1.39 8.83
CA ALA A 246 -13.48 1.83 10.23
C ALA A 246 -12.15 2.41 10.74
N ASP A 247 -11.03 1.84 10.31
CA ASP A 247 -9.69 2.14 10.84
C ASP A 247 -8.74 2.70 9.76
N TRP A 248 -9.25 3.36 8.74
CA TRP A 248 -8.43 3.86 7.63
C TRP A 248 -7.26 4.76 8.05
N GLY A 249 -7.43 5.60 9.09
CA GLY A 249 -6.33 6.39 9.66
C GLY A 249 -5.24 5.53 10.28
N LEU A 250 -5.62 4.43 10.95
CA LEU A 250 -4.65 3.44 11.45
C LEU A 250 -3.89 2.79 10.29
N HIS A 251 -4.56 2.45 9.21
CA HIS A 251 -3.90 1.85 8.03
C HIS A 251 -2.90 2.81 7.38
N VAL A 252 -3.13 4.13 7.44
CA VAL A 252 -2.13 5.12 7.01
C VAL A 252 -0.92 5.12 7.93
N LEU A 253 -1.10 5.08 9.25
CA LEU A 253 0.02 4.97 10.19
C LEU A 253 0.81 3.67 9.98
N GLN A 254 0.13 2.56 9.76
CA GLN A 254 0.76 1.28 9.44
C GLN A 254 1.53 1.34 8.11
N SER A 255 1.04 2.06 7.10
CA SER A 255 1.78 2.25 5.85
C SER A 255 3.07 3.05 6.04
N ILE A 256 3.09 4.02 6.95
CA ILE A 256 4.31 4.74 7.33
C ILE A 256 5.30 3.81 8.04
N GLU A 257 4.83 2.97 8.97
CA GLU A 257 5.68 2.00 9.66
C GLU A 257 6.27 0.97 8.68
N PHE A 258 5.47 0.47 7.74
CA PHE A 258 5.93 -0.39 6.65
C PHE A 258 6.98 0.31 5.78
N GLY A 259 6.79 1.58 5.46
CA GLY A 259 7.77 2.38 4.74
C GLY A 259 9.11 2.51 5.47
N PHE A 260 9.10 2.70 6.79
CA PHE A 260 10.33 2.69 7.58
C PHE A 260 11.01 1.33 7.56
N TYR A 261 10.24 0.24 7.62
CA TYR A 261 10.78 -1.10 7.47
C TYR A 261 11.50 -1.27 6.12
N VAL A 262 10.82 -0.97 5.01
CA VAL A 262 11.38 -1.08 3.65
C VAL A 262 12.63 -0.21 3.47
N LEU A 263 12.60 1.03 3.94
CA LEU A 263 13.76 1.93 3.86
C LEU A 263 14.96 1.42 4.65
N ASN A 264 14.75 0.77 5.79
CA ASN A 264 15.86 0.21 6.56
C ASN A 264 16.35 -1.15 6.04
N GLU A 265 15.50 -1.93 5.34
CA GLU A 265 16.00 -3.09 4.56
C GLU A 265 16.96 -2.64 3.47
N LYS A 266 16.67 -1.51 2.80
CA LYS A 266 17.48 -1.01 1.69
C LYS A 266 18.70 -0.19 2.12
N PHE A 267 18.57 0.64 3.15
CA PHE A 267 19.57 1.67 3.54
C PHE A 267 20.03 1.54 5.01
N GLY A 268 19.49 0.60 5.76
CA GLY A 268 19.91 0.34 7.12
C GLY A 268 21.35 -0.17 7.19
N ARG A 269 21.96 -0.09 8.36
CA ARG A 269 23.30 -0.59 8.55
C ARG A 269 23.30 -2.07 8.92
N GLU A 270 23.70 -2.91 8.01
CA GLU A 270 23.88 -4.34 8.27
C GLU A 270 24.97 -4.61 9.32
N LEU A 271 24.69 -5.57 10.19
CA LEU A 271 25.59 -6.05 11.22
C LEU A 271 25.98 -7.49 10.91
N GLY A 272 26.98 -7.89 10.42
CA GLY A 272 27.46 -9.23 10.01
C GLY A 272 26.83 -10.51 10.62
N ASN A 273 25.79 -10.37 11.46
CA ASN A 273 24.96 -11.43 12.04
C ASN A 273 23.56 -11.53 11.39
N GLY A 274 23.30 -10.79 10.32
CA GLY A 274 22.00 -10.75 9.62
C GLY A 274 20.99 -9.77 10.21
N GLU A 275 21.37 -8.98 11.22
CA GLU A 275 20.53 -7.90 11.74
C GLU A 275 20.87 -6.58 11.04
N THR A 276 19.84 -5.75 10.80
CA THR A 276 19.98 -4.42 10.24
C THR A 276 19.61 -3.38 11.29
N LEU A 277 20.49 -2.41 11.54
CA LEU A 277 20.21 -1.29 12.43
C LEU A 277 19.33 -0.25 11.74
N LEU A 278 18.36 0.29 12.48
CA LEU A 278 17.53 1.39 12.05
C LEU A 278 18.35 2.67 11.91
N THR A 279 18.60 3.10 10.68
CA THR A 279 19.26 4.38 10.36
C THR A 279 18.28 5.45 9.94
N ILE A 280 17.16 5.03 9.32
CA ILE A 280 16.06 5.90 8.89
C ILE A 280 14.90 5.70 9.86
N ASN A 281 14.44 6.77 10.51
CA ASN A 281 13.46 6.71 11.57
C ASN A 281 12.66 8.04 11.66
N PRO A 282 11.55 8.11 12.43
CA PRO A 282 10.72 9.30 12.51
C PRO A 282 11.42 10.58 13.01
N LYS A 283 12.60 10.49 13.64
CA LYS A 283 13.33 11.65 14.16
C LYS A 283 14.18 12.34 13.10
N ASN A 284 14.56 11.62 12.04
CA ASN A 284 15.41 12.15 10.97
C ASN A 284 14.73 12.17 9.59
N THR A 285 13.47 11.76 9.49
CA THR A 285 12.73 11.68 8.24
C THR A 285 11.60 12.70 8.21
N VAL A 286 11.48 13.43 7.10
CA VAL A 286 10.30 14.27 6.85
C VAL A 286 9.17 13.38 6.33
N VAL A 287 8.09 13.24 7.10
CA VAL A 287 6.89 12.52 6.67
C VAL A 287 5.82 13.54 6.30
N ILE A 288 5.31 13.44 5.08
CA ILE A 288 4.29 14.34 4.52
C ILE A 288 2.99 13.57 4.38
N ALA A 289 2.02 13.87 5.24
CA ALA A 289 0.67 13.33 5.14
C ALA A 289 -0.05 13.98 3.96
N SER A 290 -0.40 13.20 2.97
CA SER A 290 -1.00 13.68 1.72
C SER A 290 -1.78 12.59 1.03
N SER A 291 -2.82 12.96 0.34
CA SER A 291 -3.53 12.18 -0.68
C SER A 291 -4.56 13.08 -1.37
N VAL A 292 -5.55 12.45 -2.03
CA VAL A 292 -6.63 13.14 -2.75
C VAL A 292 -7.99 12.58 -2.36
N SER A 293 -9.04 13.42 -2.38
CA SER A 293 -10.42 13.04 -2.07
C SER A 293 -10.53 12.44 -0.66
N ASN A 294 -11.25 11.33 -0.47
CA ASN A 294 -11.37 10.72 0.85
C ASN A 294 -10.05 10.09 1.36
N GLY A 295 -9.10 9.81 0.47
CA GLY A 295 -7.73 9.45 0.87
C GLY A 295 -7.06 10.56 1.67
N GLY A 296 -7.26 11.84 1.31
CA GLY A 296 -6.83 12.98 2.10
C GLY A 296 -7.51 13.09 3.46
N GLY A 297 -8.71 12.56 3.61
CA GLY A 297 -9.41 12.50 4.89
C GLY A 297 -8.88 11.42 5.84
N SER A 298 -8.13 10.45 5.33
CA SER A 298 -7.50 9.39 6.13
C SER A 298 -6.05 9.70 6.53
N SER A 299 -5.43 10.73 5.94
CA SER A 299 -4.03 11.13 6.15
C SER A 299 -3.79 12.02 7.39
#